data_764a28731f8abf67f6cd5fdd1c6d25cb
#
_entry.id   764a28731f8abf67f6cd5fdd1c6d25cb
#
_cell.length_a   1.000
_cell.length_b   1.000
_cell.length_c   1.000
_cell.angle_alpha   90.00
_cell.angle_beta   90.00
_cell.angle_gamma   90.00
#
_symmetry.space_group_name_H-M   'P 1'
#
loop_
_entity.id
_entity.type
_entity.pdbx_description
1 polymer ?
#
loop_
_entity_poly.entity_id
_entity_poly.type
_entity_poly.pdbx_seq_one_letter_code
_entity_poly.pdbx_strand_id
1 'polypeptide(L)'
;MKLDVRHRTYVRILLAAIPALLVPAAAAGPGDRATGAYDAAVHLARDIGSRPAASRAELRAHRYVKRRFERAGLETTYTRFRVPDRGRGWSRNVVGAYDGPHRCLKIVMGHTDSVPAGPGAVDNASGVGVVVALAGRLRAIDPYCDVWLVATGAEERPYTGQADHLGARRLVKYVRQQDSAGRLRYALSLDMVGRGGRFQVSSPKGAPRPRVEGQLFAAGRRTDVTLRWSPDSGTGNSDHREFELAGMPGLVMHLWHGLEPCYHSSCDTWQRLQRRSLRRTQRVAEEALRRR
;
A
#
# COMPACT_ATOMS: atom_id res chain seq x y z
N MET A 1 -14.40 28.49 76.07
CA MET A 1 -14.70 27.60 74.94
C MET A 1 -13.61 27.86 73.90
N LYS A 2 -12.60 26.98 73.81
CA LYS A 2 -11.37 27.20 73.08
C LYS A 2 -11.50 26.67 71.67
N LEU A 3 -11.19 27.52 70.67
CA LEU A 3 -11.08 27.16 69.26
C LEU A 3 -9.65 26.61 68.97
N ASP A 4 -9.61 25.40 68.46
CA ASP A 4 -8.38 24.72 68.08
C ASP A 4 -8.08 25.04 66.61
N VAL A 5 -6.94 25.69 66.35
CA VAL A 5 -6.46 26.06 65.01
C VAL A 5 -5.44 25.01 64.57
N ARG A 6 -5.83 24.13 63.66
CA ARG A 6 -4.90 23.16 63.07
C ARG A 6 -4.07 23.80 61.97
N HIS A 7 -2.79 23.86 62.13
CA HIS A 7 -1.78 24.20 61.12
C HIS A 7 -1.75 23.16 59.97
N ARG A 8 -2.07 23.58 58.75
CA ARG A 8 -1.81 22.83 57.56
C ARG A 8 -0.42 23.16 57.04
N THR A 9 0.51 22.20 57.12
CA THR A 9 1.84 22.26 56.53
C THR A 9 1.74 22.01 55.02
N TYR A 10 2.03 23.02 54.21
CA TYR A 10 2.15 22.87 52.75
C TYR A 10 3.53 22.33 52.40
N VAL A 11 3.59 21.10 51.92
CA VAL A 11 4.79 20.51 51.28
C VAL A 11 4.89 21.10 49.89
N ARG A 12 5.89 21.95 49.65
CA ARG A 12 6.23 22.42 48.30
C ARG A 12 7.01 21.32 47.59
N ILE A 13 6.38 20.65 46.62
CA ILE A 13 7.07 19.75 45.71
C ILE A 13 7.76 20.62 44.66
N LEU A 14 9.07 20.68 44.73
CA LEU A 14 9.94 21.23 43.69
C LEU A 14 9.95 20.25 42.49
N LEU A 15 9.20 20.56 41.43
CA LEU A 15 9.34 19.90 40.17
C LEU A 15 10.65 20.33 39.51
N ALA A 16 11.65 19.46 39.55
CA ALA A 16 12.89 19.62 38.80
C ALA A 16 12.56 19.48 37.29
N ALA A 17 12.72 20.54 36.51
CA ALA A 17 12.63 20.52 35.07
C ALA A 17 13.80 19.70 34.51
N ILE A 18 13.49 18.53 33.96
CA ILE A 18 14.44 17.73 33.18
C ILE A 18 14.62 18.44 31.84
N PRO A 19 15.84 18.87 31.44
CA PRO A 19 16.04 19.43 30.11
C PRO A 19 15.79 18.35 29.06
N ALA A 20 14.84 18.58 28.15
CA ALA A 20 14.65 17.76 27.00
C ALA A 20 15.91 17.81 26.13
N LEU A 21 16.66 16.72 26.11
CA LEU A 21 17.76 16.52 25.16
C LEU A 21 17.13 16.49 23.74
N LEU A 22 17.27 17.59 23.02
CA LEU A 22 17.06 17.66 21.58
C LEU A 22 18.04 16.68 20.93
N VAL A 23 17.60 15.48 20.62
CA VAL A 23 18.33 14.57 19.75
C VAL A 23 18.30 15.21 18.36
N PRO A 24 19.45 15.61 17.78
CA PRO A 24 19.45 16.14 16.43
C PRO A 24 18.94 15.05 15.48
N ALA A 25 17.93 15.38 14.67
CA ALA A 25 17.51 14.51 13.58
C ALA A 25 18.74 14.22 12.73
N ALA A 26 19.12 12.94 12.64
CA ALA A 26 20.23 12.52 11.83
C ALA A 26 20.00 13.03 10.40
N ALA A 27 20.90 13.89 9.92
CA ALA A 27 20.90 14.36 8.55
C ALA A 27 21.02 13.12 7.65
N ALA A 28 20.08 12.94 6.73
CA ALA A 28 20.13 11.88 5.74
C ALA A 28 21.46 11.96 4.98
N GLY A 29 22.25 10.90 5.04
CA GLY A 29 23.54 10.83 4.38
C GLY A 29 23.38 10.89 2.84
N PRO A 30 24.43 11.22 2.06
CA PRO A 30 24.39 11.41 0.61
C PRO A 30 24.01 10.18 -0.22
N GLY A 31 23.58 9.07 0.38
CA GLY A 31 23.15 7.83 -0.26
C GLY A 31 21.63 7.60 -0.34
N ASP A 32 20.80 8.45 0.24
CA ASP A 32 19.36 8.20 0.40
C ASP A 32 18.49 8.91 -0.64
N ARG A 33 18.83 8.73 -1.93
CA ARG A 33 17.87 9.07 -3.01
C ARG A 33 16.67 8.16 -2.85
N ALA A 34 15.46 8.75 -2.75
CA ALA A 34 14.23 7.99 -2.72
C ALA A 34 14.23 6.94 -3.84
N THR A 35 14.02 5.68 -3.51
CA THR A 35 14.01 4.59 -4.50
C THR A 35 12.87 4.83 -5.47
N GLY A 36 13.17 4.94 -6.75
CA GLY A 36 12.17 5.10 -7.79
C GLY A 36 11.31 3.84 -7.95
N ALA A 37 10.07 4.02 -8.42
CA ALA A 37 9.15 2.89 -8.63
C ALA A 37 9.73 1.81 -9.55
N TYR A 38 10.46 2.21 -10.59
CA TYR A 38 11.11 1.28 -11.50
C TYR A 38 12.22 0.47 -10.81
N ASP A 39 13.06 1.11 -10.03
CA ASP A 39 14.20 0.44 -9.39
C ASP A 39 13.71 -0.53 -8.30
N ALA A 40 12.64 -0.17 -7.58
CA ALA A 40 11.99 -1.07 -6.63
C ALA A 40 11.35 -2.28 -7.33
N ALA A 41 10.63 -2.07 -8.43
CA ALA A 41 10.03 -3.16 -9.21
C ALA A 41 11.09 -4.08 -9.82
N VAL A 42 12.18 -3.53 -10.35
CA VAL A 42 13.32 -4.32 -10.87
C VAL A 42 13.96 -5.14 -9.76
N HIS A 43 14.19 -4.56 -8.58
CA HIS A 43 14.74 -5.30 -7.44
C HIS A 43 13.86 -6.50 -7.06
N LEU A 44 12.54 -6.31 -7.01
CA LEU A 44 11.61 -7.40 -6.70
C LEU A 44 11.63 -8.49 -7.77
N ALA A 45 11.57 -8.12 -9.05
CA ALA A 45 11.44 -9.06 -10.14
C ALA A 45 12.76 -9.72 -10.53
N ARG A 46 13.90 -8.98 -10.53
CA ARG A 46 15.21 -9.47 -10.97
C ARG A 46 16.01 -10.09 -9.82
N ASP A 47 16.14 -9.33 -8.71
CA ASP A 47 17.10 -9.71 -7.67
C ASP A 47 16.47 -10.69 -6.66
N ILE A 48 15.16 -10.59 -6.42
CA ILE A 48 14.43 -11.55 -5.60
C ILE A 48 13.84 -12.67 -6.46
N GLY A 49 13.29 -12.34 -7.64
CA GLY A 49 12.74 -13.31 -8.60
C GLY A 49 11.33 -13.73 -8.27
N SER A 50 10.94 -14.96 -8.65
CA SER A 50 9.64 -15.55 -8.36
C SER A 50 9.38 -15.60 -6.84
N ARG A 51 8.22 -15.13 -6.44
CA ARG A 51 7.85 -14.87 -5.02
C ARG A 51 6.55 -15.57 -4.60
N PRO A 52 6.44 -16.89 -4.79
CA PRO A 52 5.23 -17.61 -4.41
C PRO A 52 4.80 -17.34 -2.97
N ALA A 53 3.49 -17.29 -2.73
CA ALA A 53 2.92 -17.07 -1.41
C ALA A 53 3.55 -17.99 -0.34
N ALA A 54 3.82 -17.45 0.85
CA ALA A 54 4.49 -18.10 1.98
C ALA A 54 5.93 -18.58 1.70
N SER A 55 6.51 -18.28 0.54
CA SER A 55 7.89 -18.65 0.20
C SER A 55 8.93 -17.77 0.92
N ARG A 56 10.17 -18.26 0.98
CA ARG A 56 11.31 -17.45 1.43
C ARG A 56 11.53 -16.20 0.56
N ALA A 57 11.19 -16.28 -0.73
CA ALA A 57 11.30 -15.15 -1.66
C ALA A 57 10.28 -14.06 -1.33
N GLU A 58 9.01 -14.41 -1.13
CA GLU A 58 7.99 -13.46 -0.67
C GLU A 58 8.41 -12.82 0.67
N LEU A 59 8.93 -13.60 1.62
CA LEU A 59 9.42 -13.05 2.89
C LEU A 59 10.61 -12.09 2.72
N ARG A 60 11.50 -12.31 1.73
CA ARG A 60 12.57 -11.35 1.40
C ARG A 60 11.98 -10.05 0.84
N ALA A 61 10.98 -10.15 -0.04
CA ALA A 61 10.30 -9.00 -0.62
C ALA A 61 9.60 -8.17 0.46
N HIS A 62 8.86 -8.80 1.38
CA HIS A 62 8.24 -8.10 2.51
C HIS A 62 9.28 -7.39 3.40
N ARG A 63 10.42 -8.02 3.70
CA ARG A 63 11.50 -7.37 4.45
C ARG A 63 12.11 -6.18 3.69
N TYR A 64 12.24 -6.30 2.37
CA TYR A 64 12.68 -5.19 1.53
C TYR A 64 11.71 -4.02 1.63
N VAL A 65 10.41 -4.22 1.40
CA VAL A 65 9.39 -3.17 1.48
C VAL A 65 9.36 -2.53 2.87
N LYS A 66 9.38 -3.34 3.94
CA LYS A 66 9.40 -2.82 5.32
C LYS A 66 10.57 -1.86 5.53
N ARG A 67 11.80 -2.26 5.17
CA ARG A 67 12.97 -1.38 5.28
C ARG A 67 12.83 -0.09 4.47
N ARG A 68 12.16 -0.14 3.29
CA ARG A 68 11.92 1.06 2.48
C ARG A 68 10.93 2.01 3.16
N PHE A 69 9.89 1.48 3.77
CA PHE A 69 8.93 2.27 4.55
C PHE A 69 9.57 2.90 5.78
N GLU A 70 10.33 2.13 6.55
CA GLU A 70 11.06 2.63 7.74
C GLU A 70 12.04 3.75 7.40
N ARG A 71 12.81 3.59 6.31
CA ARG A 71 13.72 4.65 5.82
C ARG A 71 12.98 5.91 5.36
N ALA A 72 11.76 5.78 4.91
CA ALA A 72 10.88 6.90 4.57
C ALA A 72 10.25 7.55 5.82
N GLY A 73 10.47 7.00 7.01
CA GLY A 73 9.95 7.50 8.28
C GLY A 73 8.51 7.09 8.56
N LEU A 74 8.02 6.02 7.92
CA LEU A 74 6.69 5.49 8.20
C LEU A 74 6.70 4.57 9.41
N GLU A 75 5.64 4.60 10.20
CA GLU A 75 5.35 3.55 11.16
C GLU A 75 5.00 2.26 10.41
N THR A 76 5.65 1.13 10.77
CA THR A 76 5.49 -0.11 10.00
C THR A 76 4.99 -1.26 10.85
N THR A 77 4.01 -1.99 10.31
CA THR A 77 3.42 -3.17 10.95
C THR A 77 3.32 -4.34 9.98
N TYR A 78 3.54 -5.55 10.49
CA TYR A 78 3.19 -6.79 9.80
C TYR A 78 1.82 -7.29 10.23
N THR A 79 0.92 -7.53 9.28
CA THR A 79 -0.34 -8.26 9.56
C THR A 79 -0.23 -9.69 9.03
N ARG A 80 0.04 -10.65 9.94
CA ARG A 80 0.31 -12.05 9.60
C ARG A 80 -0.97 -12.85 9.38
N PHE A 81 -0.90 -13.88 8.52
CA PHE A 81 -1.99 -14.83 8.28
C PHE A 81 -1.44 -16.17 7.75
N ARG A 82 -2.24 -17.23 7.86
CA ARG A 82 -1.91 -18.53 7.30
C ARG A 82 -2.32 -18.59 5.83
N VAL A 83 -1.50 -19.27 5.04
CA VAL A 83 -1.83 -19.70 3.68
C VAL A 83 -2.25 -21.17 3.78
N PRO A 84 -3.52 -21.52 3.49
CA PRO A 84 -4.08 -22.85 3.80
C PRO A 84 -3.42 -23.99 3.04
N ASP A 85 -3.06 -23.75 1.79
CA ASP A 85 -2.54 -24.78 0.91
C ASP A 85 -1.02 -24.84 0.85
N ARG A 86 -0.49 -26.03 0.51
CA ARG A 86 0.93 -26.33 0.36
C ARG A 86 1.80 -26.11 1.61
N GLY A 87 1.47 -26.83 2.67
CA GLY A 87 2.41 -27.04 3.76
C GLY A 87 2.31 -26.06 4.92
N ARG A 88 1.17 -25.44 5.12
CA ARG A 88 0.89 -24.64 6.34
C ARG A 88 1.80 -23.41 6.50
N GLY A 89 2.12 -22.75 5.39
CA GLY A 89 2.96 -21.57 5.38
C GLY A 89 2.29 -20.34 5.99
N TRP A 90 3.12 -19.35 6.31
CA TRP A 90 2.68 -18.04 6.78
C TRP A 90 3.09 -16.98 5.77
N SER A 91 2.13 -16.14 5.40
CA SER A 91 2.38 -14.88 4.70
C SER A 91 2.03 -13.68 5.60
N ARG A 92 2.17 -12.50 5.06
CA ARG A 92 1.93 -11.24 5.78
C ARG A 92 1.70 -10.09 4.81
N ASN A 93 1.05 -9.03 5.30
CA ASN A 93 1.14 -7.74 4.67
C ASN A 93 2.19 -6.89 5.40
N VAL A 94 2.75 -5.93 4.68
CA VAL A 94 3.54 -4.83 5.24
C VAL A 94 2.71 -3.58 5.14
N VAL A 95 2.33 -3.01 6.26
CA VAL A 95 1.60 -1.73 6.33
C VAL A 95 2.58 -0.65 6.76
N GLY A 96 2.69 0.42 5.98
CA GLY A 96 3.38 1.65 6.34
C GLY A 96 2.36 2.76 6.52
N ALA A 97 2.24 3.28 7.75
CA ALA A 97 1.28 4.31 8.10
C ALA A 97 1.92 5.71 8.09
N TYR A 98 1.18 6.67 7.57
CA TYR A 98 1.47 8.09 7.60
C TYR A 98 0.25 8.85 8.11
N ASP A 99 0.43 9.68 9.14
CA ASP A 99 -0.63 10.48 9.71
C ASP A 99 -0.79 11.78 8.92
N GLY A 100 -1.97 11.98 8.36
CA GLY A 100 -2.39 13.20 7.71
C GLY A 100 -3.13 14.14 8.66
N PRO A 101 -3.43 15.38 8.24
CA PRO A 101 -4.08 16.38 9.10
C PRO A 101 -5.57 16.10 9.39
N HIS A 102 -6.20 15.17 8.67
CA HIS A 102 -7.63 14.92 8.79
C HIS A 102 -7.97 13.47 9.07
N ARG A 103 -8.98 13.24 9.91
CA ARG A 103 -9.46 11.92 10.32
C ARG A 103 -10.17 11.15 9.20
N CYS A 104 -9.54 10.98 8.06
CA CYS A 104 -9.97 10.09 6.99
C CYS A 104 -8.78 9.21 6.59
N LEU A 105 -9.02 8.08 5.96
CA LEU A 105 -7.99 7.13 5.56
C LEU A 105 -8.05 6.86 4.06
N LYS A 106 -6.89 6.82 3.42
CA LYS A 106 -6.70 6.29 2.07
C LYS A 106 -5.69 5.16 2.11
N ILE A 107 -6.00 4.06 1.46
CA ILE A 107 -5.10 2.91 1.34
C ILE A 107 -4.65 2.81 -0.12
N VAL A 108 -3.33 2.65 -0.34
CA VAL A 108 -2.76 2.30 -1.64
C VAL A 108 -1.96 1.02 -1.47
N MET A 109 -2.29 0.01 -2.25
CA MET A 109 -1.72 -1.32 -2.09
C MET A 109 -1.30 -1.96 -3.41
N GLY A 110 -0.44 -2.97 -3.33
CA GLY A 110 -0.07 -3.86 -4.41
C GLY A 110 0.43 -5.18 -3.83
N HIS A 111 0.13 -6.31 -4.48
CA HIS A 111 0.54 -7.61 -3.96
C HIS A 111 1.99 -7.93 -4.26
N THR A 112 2.63 -8.58 -3.30
CA THR A 112 4.07 -8.85 -3.30
C THR A 112 4.39 -10.21 -3.90
N ASP A 113 3.50 -11.15 -3.77
CA ASP A 113 3.67 -12.50 -4.32
C ASP A 113 3.58 -12.49 -5.85
N SER A 114 3.97 -13.56 -6.44
CA SER A 114 3.85 -13.85 -7.87
C SER A 114 3.64 -15.34 -8.08
N VAL A 115 3.13 -15.70 -9.24
CA VAL A 115 3.05 -17.12 -9.64
C VAL A 115 4.44 -17.78 -9.68
N PRO A 116 4.63 -19.12 -9.41
CA PRO A 116 5.93 -19.79 -9.50
C PRO A 116 6.51 -19.73 -10.90
N ALA A 117 5.65 -19.67 -11.90
CA ALA A 117 6.07 -19.75 -13.30
C ALA A 117 6.99 -18.59 -13.70
N GLY A 118 6.90 -17.43 -13.02
CA GLY A 118 7.65 -16.26 -13.41
C GLY A 118 7.98 -15.29 -12.28
N PRO A 119 8.89 -14.34 -12.53
CA PRO A 119 9.28 -13.34 -11.55
C PRO A 119 8.23 -12.27 -11.30
N GLY A 120 7.10 -12.25 -12.01
CA GLY A 120 5.99 -11.34 -11.77
C GLY A 120 6.44 -9.88 -11.75
N ALA A 121 7.01 -9.42 -12.86
CA ALA A 121 7.51 -8.04 -12.93
C ALA A 121 6.38 -7.03 -13.13
N VAL A 122 5.53 -7.30 -14.12
CA VAL A 122 4.33 -6.50 -14.33
C VAL A 122 3.28 -6.89 -13.31
N ASP A 123 3.14 -8.20 -13.04
CA ASP A 123 2.21 -8.80 -12.09
C ASP A 123 2.94 -9.41 -10.85
N ASN A 124 3.15 -8.71 -9.69
CA ASN A 124 2.82 -7.31 -9.51
C ASN A 124 3.96 -6.56 -8.79
N ALA A 125 5.22 -6.87 -9.14
CA ALA A 125 6.34 -6.03 -8.67
C ALA A 125 6.14 -4.55 -9.08
N SER A 126 5.38 -4.31 -10.17
CA SER A 126 5.10 -2.97 -10.67
C SER A 126 4.25 -2.14 -9.71
N GLY A 127 3.17 -2.69 -9.18
CA GLY A 127 2.32 -2.03 -8.18
C GLY A 127 3.07 -1.79 -6.88
N VAL A 128 3.77 -2.83 -6.38
CA VAL A 128 4.60 -2.69 -5.17
C VAL A 128 5.71 -1.65 -5.36
N GLY A 129 6.31 -1.58 -6.56
CA GLY A 129 7.31 -0.57 -6.87
C GLY A 129 6.78 0.86 -6.72
N VAL A 130 5.55 1.11 -7.18
CA VAL A 130 4.89 2.41 -7.00
C VAL A 130 4.61 2.67 -5.52
N VAL A 131 4.08 1.68 -4.79
CA VAL A 131 3.82 1.79 -3.34
C VAL A 131 5.09 2.15 -2.56
N VAL A 132 6.22 1.52 -2.89
CA VAL A 132 7.53 1.84 -2.29
C VAL A 132 7.98 3.27 -2.62
N ALA A 133 7.80 3.70 -3.87
CA ALA A 133 8.18 5.05 -4.27
C ALA A 133 7.33 6.13 -3.60
N LEU A 134 6.03 5.88 -3.42
CA LEU A 134 5.12 6.77 -2.70
C LEU A 134 5.58 7.01 -1.26
N ALA A 135 6.11 6.00 -0.57
CA ALA A 135 6.58 6.13 0.81
C ALA A 135 7.59 7.28 0.96
N GLY A 136 8.59 7.35 0.08
CA GLY A 136 9.59 8.43 0.08
C GLY A 136 9.05 9.79 -0.37
N ARG A 137 7.77 9.86 -0.77
CA ARG A 137 7.16 11.08 -1.30
C ARG A 137 6.07 11.67 -0.40
N LEU A 138 5.55 10.92 0.58
CA LEU A 138 4.38 11.34 1.37
C LEU A 138 4.56 12.71 2.01
N ARG A 139 5.72 13.01 2.60
CA ARG A 139 5.98 14.35 3.17
C ARG A 139 5.87 15.48 2.14
N ALA A 140 6.32 15.24 0.91
CA ALA A 140 6.24 16.23 -0.19
C ALA A 140 4.87 16.25 -0.87
N ILE A 141 4.12 15.14 -0.79
CA ILE A 141 2.74 15.04 -1.27
C ILE A 141 1.82 15.85 -0.35
N ASP A 142 2.07 15.84 0.95
CA ASP A 142 1.22 16.43 1.97
C ASP A 142 -0.23 15.92 1.87
N PRO A 143 -0.47 14.63 2.16
CA PRO A 143 -1.77 14.00 1.96
C PRO A 143 -2.83 14.62 2.84
N TYR A 144 -4.05 14.81 2.31
CA TYR A 144 -5.19 15.30 3.08
C TYR A 144 -5.63 14.35 4.21
N CYS A 145 -5.67 13.05 3.94
CA CYS A 145 -6.05 11.99 4.89
C CYS A 145 -4.82 11.27 5.42
N ASP A 146 -5.01 10.48 6.48
CA ASP A 146 -4.07 9.41 6.81
C ASP A 146 -3.86 8.52 5.58
N VAL A 147 -2.64 8.00 5.41
CA VAL A 147 -2.31 7.11 4.29
C VAL A 147 -1.71 5.83 4.82
N TRP A 148 -2.29 4.70 4.41
CA TRP A 148 -1.62 3.41 4.55
C TRP A 148 -1.12 2.95 3.19
N LEU A 149 0.19 2.78 3.10
CA LEU A 149 0.84 2.13 1.97
C LEU A 149 1.02 0.66 2.32
N VAL A 150 0.53 -0.24 1.48
CA VAL A 150 0.49 -1.66 1.82
C VAL A 150 1.09 -2.52 0.71
N ALA A 151 2.03 -3.37 1.09
CA ALA A 151 2.42 -4.52 0.26
C ALA A 151 1.68 -5.74 0.82
N THR A 152 0.69 -6.21 0.10
CA THR A 152 -0.10 -7.40 0.43
C THR A 152 0.66 -8.68 0.06
N GLY A 153 0.31 -9.79 0.65
CA GLY A 153 0.85 -11.09 0.30
C GLY A 153 -0.24 -12.09 -0.03
N ALA A 154 0.12 -13.16 -0.73
CA ALA A 154 -0.76 -14.26 -1.07
C ALA A 154 -2.08 -13.80 -1.72
N GLU A 155 -1.94 -13.01 -2.76
CA GLU A 155 -3.05 -12.58 -3.62
C GLU A 155 -3.39 -13.67 -4.62
N GLU A 156 -2.38 -14.30 -5.19
CA GLU A 156 -2.44 -15.19 -6.32
C GLU A 156 -3.17 -16.51 -6.02
N ARG A 157 -4.28 -16.74 -6.71
CA ARG A 157 -5.12 -17.95 -6.57
C ARG A 157 -4.39 -19.27 -6.77
N PRO A 158 -3.45 -19.44 -7.71
CA PRO A 158 -2.76 -20.72 -7.94
C PRO A 158 -2.02 -21.29 -6.72
N TYR A 159 -1.81 -20.48 -5.69
CA TYR A 159 -1.12 -20.90 -4.46
C TYR A 159 -2.02 -21.03 -3.27
N THR A 160 -3.14 -20.37 -3.32
CA THR A 160 -4.08 -20.32 -2.21
C THR A 160 -5.23 -21.29 -2.42
N GLY A 161 -5.20 -22.07 -3.50
CA GLY A 161 -6.28 -22.97 -3.90
C GLY A 161 -7.54 -22.17 -4.27
N GLN A 162 -8.64 -22.39 -3.53
CA GLN A 162 -9.88 -21.64 -3.76
C GLN A 162 -9.92 -20.27 -3.07
N ALA A 163 -8.97 -19.98 -2.20
CA ALA A 163 -8.92 -18.75 -1.42
C ALA A 163 -7.85 -17.81 -2.00
N ASP A 164 -8.26 -16.86 -2.78
CA ASP A 164 -7.45 -15.77 -3.31
C ASP A 164 -7.50 -14.52 -2.40
N HIS A 165 -6.63 -13.54 -2.69
CA HIS A 165 -6.54 -12.25 -2.00
C HIS A 165 -6.45 -12.36 -0.47
N LEU A 166 -5.72 -13.37 0.05
CA LEU A 166 -5.64 -13.62 1.50
C LEU A 166 -5.08 -12.44 2.27
N GLY A 167 -4.10 -11.74 1.68
CA GLY A 167 -3.55 -10.52 2.24
C GLY A 167 -4.59 -9.42 2.40
N ALA A 168 -5.36 -9.16 1.35
CA ALA A 168 -6.43 -8.17 1.39
C ALA A 168 -7.52 -8.53 2.40
N ARG A 169 -7.91 -9.82 2.49
CA ARG A 169 -8.83 -10.30 3.55
C ARG A 169 -8.29 -10.00 4.95
N ARG A 170 -7.00 -10.23 5.18
CA ARG A 170 -6.36 -9.90 6.46
C ARG A 170 -6.29 -8.39 6.68
N LEU A 171 -6.06 -7.61 5.62
CA LEU A 171 -6.02 -6.15 5.69
C LEU A 171 -7.38 -5.56 6.04
N VAL A 172 -8.48 -6.04 5.46
CA VAL A 172 -9.86 -5.67 5.82
C VAL A 172 -10.13 -5.91 7.31
N LYS A 173 -9.72 -7.07 7.84
CA LYS A 173 -9.82 -7.35 9.29
C LYS A 173 -9.00 -6.35 10.11
N TYR A 174 -7.80 -6.01 9.64
CA TYR A 174 -6.93 -5.05 10.32
C TYR A 174 -7.53 -3.64 10.33
N VAL A 175 -8.10 -3.17 9.21
CA VAL A 175 -8.81 -1.88 9.13
C VAL A 175 -9.95 -1.81 10.16
N ARG A 176 -10.72 -2.89 10.32
CA ARG A 176 -11.78 -2.97 11.34
C ARG A 176 -11.21 -2.97 12.76
N GLN A 177 -10.13 -3.71 13.02
CA GLN A 177 -9.46 -3.77 14.32
C GLN A 177 -8.88 -2.41 14.76
N GLN A 178 -8.51 -1.55 13.80
CA GLN A 178 -8.02 -0.18 14.05
C GLN A 178 -9.16 0.87 14.07
N ASP A 179 -10.42 0.43 14.10
CA ASP A 179 -11.60 1.31 14.03
C ASP A 179 -11.54 2.33 12.88
N SER A 180 -10.98 1.89 11.76
CA SER A 180 -10.71 2.75 10.61
C SER A 180 -11.68 2.57 9.45
N ALA A 181 -12.61 1.61 9.53
CA ALA A 181 -13.54 1.31 8.45
C ALA A 181 -14.43 2.51 8.07
N GLY A 182 -14.98 3.20 9.06
CA GLY A 182 -15.83 4.39 8.86
C GLY A 182 -15.07 5.62 8.34
N ARG A 183 -13.74 5.62 8.44
CA ARG A 183 -12.87 6.71 7.96
C ARG A 183 -12.33 6.47 6.55
N LEU A 184 -12.46 5.25 6.02
CA LEU A 184 -11.89 4.86 4.74
C LEU A 184 -12.57 5.60 3.57
N ARG A 185 -11.79 6.36 2.82
CA ARG A 185 -12.22 7.00 1.57
C ARG A 185 -12.18 6.05 0.39
N TYR A 186 -11.09 5.29 0.29
CA TYR A 186 -10.94 4.19 -0.66
C TYR A 186 -9.72 3.31 -0.33
N ALA A 187 -9.75 2.07 -0.82
CA ALA A 187 -8.62 1.19 -0.93
C ALA A 187 -8.30 0.98 -2.42
N LEU A 188 -7.18 1.56 -2.86
CA LEU A 188 -6.70 1.50 -4.24
C LEU A 188 -5.70 0.36 -4.38
N SER A 189 -6.04 -0.68 -5.15
CA SER A 189 -5.08 -1.66 -5.65
C SER A 189 -4.39 -1.10 -6.90
N LEU A 190 -3.06 -1.16 -6.93
CA LEU A 190 -2.24 -0.93 -8.11
C LEU A 190 -1.79 -2.30 -8.61
N ASP A 191 -2.31 -2.72 -9.75
CA ASP A 191 -2.09 -4.06 -10.26
C ASP A 191 -1.76 -4.04 -11.75
N MET A 192 -0.67 -4.72 -12.13
CA MET A 192 -0.16 -4.71 -13.51
C MET A 192 0.02 -3.31 -14.11
N VAL A 193 0.57 -2.35 -13.35
CA VAL A 193 0.75 -0.94 -13.77
C VAL A 193 2.11 -0.66 -14.43
N GLY A 194 2.91 -1.69 -14.65
CA GLY A 194 4.29 -1.59 -15.14
C GLY A 194 4.44 -1.28 -16.62
N ARG A 195 3.36 -1.28 -17.40
CA ARG A 195 3.36 -1.11 -18.86
C ARG A 195 2.27 -0.18 -19.35
N GLY A 196 2.38 0.19 -20.63
CA GLY A 196 1.38 1.03 -21.28
C GLY A 196 1.45 2.51 -20.88
N GLY A 197 0.50 3.27 -21.34
CA GLY A 197 0.43 4.72 -21.10
C GLY A 197 -0.95 5.21 -20.73
N ARG A 198 -1.93 4.33 -20.79
CA ARG A 198 -3.32 4.51 -20.39
C ARG A 198 -3.67 3.38 -19.44
N PHE A 199 -4.56 3.66 -18.48
CA PHE A 199 -4.93 2.67 -17.48
C PHE A 199 -6.44 2.55 -17.38
N GLN A 200 -6.87 1.40 -16.93
CA GLN A 200 -8.25 1.12 -16.56
C GLN A 200 -8.39 1.26 -15.04
N VAL A 201 -9.50 1.83 -14.61
CA VAL A 201 -9.93 1.83 -13.22
C VAL A 201 -11.17 0.96 -13.15
N SER A 202 -11.10 -0.10 -12.36
CA SER A 202 -12.23 -1.02 -12.20
C SER A 202 -12.72 -1.02 -10.75
N SER A 203 -14.02 -1.21 -10.61
CA SER A 203 -14.75 -1.28 -9.36
C SER A 203 -16.10 -1.99 -9.60
N PRO A 204 -16.91 -2.26 -8.55
CA PRO A 204 -18.19 -2.94 -8.70
C PRO A 204 -19.10 -2.39 -9.79
N LYS A 205 -20.02 -3.22 -10.27
CA LYS A 205 -21.00 -2.86 -11.30
C LYS A 205 -21.78 -1.60 -10.92
N GLY A 206 -22.00 -0.72 -11.89
CA GLY A 206 -22.71 0.53 -11.75
C GLY A 206 -21.98 1.65 -12.46
N ALA A 207 -22.16 2.86 -12.00
CA ALA A 207 -21.39 4.02 -12.45
C ALA A 207 -20.21 4.29 -11.51
N PRO A 208 -19.17 5.00 -11.98
CA PRO A 208 -18.11 5.46 -11.11
C PRO A 208 -18.64 6.33 -9.98
N ARG A 209 -18.23 6.04 -8.75
CA ARG A 209 -18.62 6.82 -7.57
C ARG A 209 -17.82 8.13 -7.53
N PRO A 210 -18.44 9.31 -7.44
CA PRO A 210 -17.74 10.60 -7.49
C PRO A 210 -16.64 10.75 -6.43
N ARG A 211 -16.87 10.19 -5.23
CA ARG A 211 -15.95 10.30 -4.08
C ARG A 211 -14.91 9.17 -4.01
N VAL A 212 -14.94 8.22 -4.92
CA VAL A 212 -14.02 7.06 -4.99
C VAL A 212 -13.29 7.08 -6.32
N GLU A 213 -13.86 6.52 -7.37
CA GLU A 213 -13.24 6.51 -8.72
C GLU A 213 -13.09 7.93 -9.29
N GLY A 214 -14.04 8.83 -9.00
CA GLY A 214 -14.00 10.22 -9.43
C GLY A 214 -12.75 10.97 -8.97
N GLN A 215 -12.20 10.63 -7.80
CA GLN A 215 -10.93 11.21 -7.33
C GLN A 215 -9.76 10.76 -8.20
N LEU A 216 -9.71 9.48 -8.59
CA LEU A 216 -8.68 8.98 -9.51
C LEU A 216 -8.80 9.62 -10.89
N PHE A 217 -10.00 9.74 -11.45
CA PHE A 217 -10.20 10.41 -12.74
C PHE A 217 -9.79 11.88 -12.70
N ALA A 218 -10.08 12.58 -11.61
CA ALA A 218 -9.61 13.95 -11.41
C ALA A 218 -8.07 14.02 -11.35
N ALA A 219 -7.44 13.07 -10.65
CA ALA A 219 -5.99 12.96 -10.60
C ALA A 219 -5.40 12.64 -11.98
N GLY A 220 -6.00 11.73 -12.74
CA GLY A 220 -5.61 11.40 -14.10
C GLY A 220 -5.60 12.64 -15.00
N ARG A 221 -6.70 13.41 -15.00
CA ARG A 221 -6.78 14.68 -15.79
C ARG A 221 -5.69 15.69 -15.43
N ARG A 222 -5.39 15.86 -14.13
CA ARG A 222 -4.36 16.82 -13.67
C ARG A 222 -2.93 16.40 -13.97
N THR A 223 -2.72 15.10 -14.12
CA THR A 223 -1.40 14.53 -14.40
C THR A 223 -1.21 14.18 -15.88
N ASP A 224 -2.20 14.50 -16.73
CA ASP A 224 -2.24 14.13 -18.14
C ASP A 224 -2.05 12.62 -18.35
N VAL A 225 -2.78 11.83 -17.55
CA VAL A 225 -2.82 10.36 -17.68
C VAL A 225 -4.24 9.92 -17.97
N THR A 226 -4.43 9.27 -19.11
CA THR A 226 -5.74 8.76 -19.51
C THR A 226 -6.14 7.58 -18.64
N LEU A 227 -7.25 7.74 -17.93
CA LEU A 227 -7.93 6.69 -17.16
C LEU A 227 -9.30 6.43 -17.75
N ARG A 228 -9.71 5.18 -17.84
CA ARG A 228 -11.06 4.76 -18.23
C ARG A 228 -11.64 3.86 -17.15
N TRP A 229 -12.90 4.12 -16.81
CA TRP A 229 -13.64 3.22 -15.94
C TRP A 229 -14.15 2.00 -16.69
N SER A 230 -14.15 0.86 -16.03
CA SER A 230 -14.80 -0.36 -16.46
C SER A 230 -15.38 -1.06 -15.24
N PRO A 231 -16.60 -1.62 -15.32
CA PRO A 231 -17.11 -2.46 -14.25
C PRO A 231 -16.20 -3.67 -14.05
N ASP A 232 -16.09 -4.12 -12.81
CA ASP A 232 -15.44 -5.38 -12.50
C ASP A 232 -16.11 -6.56 -13.21
N SER A 233 -15.32 -7.53 -13.61
CA SER A 233 -15.80 -8.85 -13.99
C SER A 233 -16.18 -9.62 -12.72
N GLY A 234 -17.48 -9.86 -12.52
CA GLY A 234 -17.98 -10.49 -11.30
C GLY A 234 -17.79 -9.60 -10.07
N THR A 235 -17.02 -10.07 -9.09
CA THR A 235 -16.71 -9.35 -7.84
C THR A 235 -15.36 -8.61 -7.87
N GLY A 236 -14.68 -8.60 -9.00
CA GLY A 236 -13.31 -8.11 -9.15
C GLY A 236 -12.26 -9.22 -9.03
N ASN A 237 -11.04 -8.95 -9.50
CA ASN A 237 -9.95 -9.93 -9.55
C ASN A 237 -8.61 -9.32 -9.12
N SER A 238 -8.61 -8.53 -8.05
CA SER A 238 -7.43 -8.00 -7.36
C SER A 238 -7.80 -7.65 -5.91
N ASP A 239 -6.86 -7.27 -5.11
CA ASP A 239 -6.98 -7.00 -3.67
C ASP A 239 -8.16 -6.08 -3.27
N HIS A 240 -8.58 -5.15 -4.14
CA HIS A 240 -9.71 -4.24 -3.90
C HIS A 240 -11.04 -4.97 -3.69
N ARG A 241 -11.19 -6.16 -4.29
CA ARG A 241 -12.38 -7.01 -4.16
C ARG A 241 -12.77 -7.27 -2.71
N GLU A 242 -11.79 -7.56 -1.86
CA GLU A 242 -12.06 -7.92 -0.47
C GLU A 242 -12.60 -6.73 0.34
N PHE A 243 -12.24 -5.50 -0.04
CA PHE A 243 -12.83 -4.29 0.52
C PHE A 243 -14.28 -4.14 0.08
N GLU A 244 -14.58 -4.30 -1.19
CA GLU A 244 -15.95 -4.22 -1.72
C GLU A 244 -16.87 -5.29 -1.12
N LEU A 245 -16.40 -6.54 -0.98
CA LEU A 245 -17.14 -7.61 -0.31
C LEU A 245 -17.39 -7.31 1.18
N ALA A 246 -16.56 -6.49 1.79
CA ALA A 246 -16.70 -6.05 3.17
C ALA A 246 -17.56 -4.79 3.34
N GLY A 247 -18.13 -4.26 2.25
CA GLY A 247 -18.90 -2.99 2.23
C GLY A 247 -18.02 -1.74 2.34
N MET A 248 -16.73 -1.85 2.03
CA MET A 248 -15.77 -0.74 2.03
C MET A 248 -15.43 -0.34 0.58
N PRO A 249 -15.19 0.97 0.31
CA PRO A 249 -14.88 1.41 -1.05
C PRO A 249 -13.51 0.91 -1.52
N GLY A 250 -13.50 -0.04 -2.44
CA GLY A 250 -12.33 -0.58 -3.13
C GLY A 250 -12.33 -0.23 -4.60
N LEU A 251 -11.16 -0.12 -5.21
CA LEU A 251 -10.98 0.03 -6.65
C LEU A 251 -9.59 -0.44 -7.06
N VAL A 252 -9.44 -0.83 -8.31
CA VAL A 252 -8.15 -1.20 -8.89
C VAL A 252 -7.80 -0.28 -10.06
N MET A 253 -6.52 0.07 -10.17
CA MET A 253 -5.94 0.68 -11.36
C MET A 253 -4.97 -0.31 -11.99
N HIS A 254 -5.21 -0.63 -13.26
CA HIS A 254 -4.44 -1.64 -13.98
C HIS A 254 -4.26 -1.29 -15.47
N LEU A 255 -3.60 -2.15 -16.22
CA LEU A 255 -3.41 -2.02 -17.67
C LEU A 255 -4.73 -1.74 -18.39
N TRP A 256 -4.62 -0.93 -19.45
CA TRP A 256 -5.69 -0.75 -20.41
C TRP A 256 -5.77 -1.93 -21.38
N HIS A 257 -6.97 -2.47 -21.56
CA HIS A 257 -7.27 -3.59 -22.45
C HIS A 257 -6.49 -4.90 -22.21
N GLY A 258 -7.09 -5.76 -21.44
CA GLY A 258 -6.71 -7.15 -21.32
C GLY A 258 -5.52 -7.42 -20.41
N LEU A 259 -5.15 -8.67 -20.34
CA LEU A 259 -4.04 -9.15 -19.57
C LEU A 259 -2.71 -8.82 -20.27
N GLU A 260 -1.67 -8.65 -19.48
CA GLU A 260 -0.30 -8.63 -19.98
C GLU A 260 -0.02 -9.91 -20.78
N PRO A 261 0.56 -9.86 -21.99
CA PRO A 261 0.84 -11.07 -22.80
C PRO A 261 1.67 -12.12 -22.06
N CYS A 262 2.49 -11.72 -21.11
CA CYS A 262 3.26 -12.61 -20.25
C CYS A 262 2.59 -12.86 -18.88
N TYR A 263 1.31 -12.57 -18.74
CA TYR A 263 0.56 -12.81 -17.51
C TYR A 263 0.71 -14.25 -17.04
N HIS A 264 1.05 -14.42 -15.77
CA HIS A 264 1.26 -15.71 -15.11
C HIS A 264 2.27 -16.66 -15.82
N SER A 265 3.30 -16.10 -16.44
CA SER A 265 4.28 -16.87 -17.18
C SER A 265 5.73 -16.49 -16.88
N SER A 266 6.67 -17.31 -17.34
CA SER A 266 8.11 -17.08 -17.16
C SER A 266 8.62 -15.84 -17.90
N CYS A 267 7.88 -15.33 -18.88
CA CYS A 267 8.27 -14.15 -19.64
C CYS A 267 7.88 -12.82 -18.97
N ASP A 268 7.16 -12.84 -17.81
CA ASP A 268 6.90 -11.62 -17.03
C ASP A 268 8.13 -11.19 -16.25
N THR A 269 9.14 -10.72 -16.97
CA THR A 269 10.45 -10.34 -16.46
C THR A 269 10.61 -8.83 -16.36
N TRP A 270 11.65 -8.37 -15.62
CA TRP A 270 11.92 -6.95 -15.41
C TRP A 270 12.13 -6.14 -16.70
N GLN A 271 12.56 -6.77 -17.80
CA GLN A 271 12.72 -6.13 -19.12
C GLN A 271 11.38 -5.62 -19.68
N ARG A 272 10.27 -6.17 -19.21
CA ARG A 272 8.94 -5.74 -19.63
C ARG A 272 8.50 -4.45 -18.95
N LEU A 273 9.13 -4.06 -17.85
CA LEU A 273 8.78 -2.83 -17.12
C LEU A 273 9.14 -1.58 -17.91
N GLN A 274 8.23 -0.62 -17.93
CA GLN A 274 8.41 0.68 -18.56
C GLN A 274 8.48 1.79 -17.52
N ARG A 275 9.64 2.47 -17.41
CA ARG A 275 9.82 3.62 -16.50
C ARG A 275 8.72 4.67 -16.65
N ARG A 276 8.27 4.91 -17.87
CA ARG A 276 7.21 5.89 -18.16
C ARG A 276 5.86 5.49 -17.55
N SER A 277 5.48 4.21 -17.64
CA SER A 277 4.24 3.69 -17.03
C SER A 277 4.25 3.87 -15.53
N LEU A 278 5.30 3.40 -14.88
CA LEU A 278 5.44 3.50 -13.43
C LEU A 278 5.44 4.95 -12.94
N ARG A 279 6.12 5.87 -13.65
CA ARG A 279 6.04 7.31 -13.33
C ARG A 279 4.64 7.88 -13.50
N ARG A 280 3.89 7.46 -14.53
CA ARG A 280 2.50 7.90 -14.74
C ARG A 280 1.60 7.42 -13.61
N THR A 281 1.68 6.13 -13.27
CA THR A 281 0.92 5.56 -12.14
C THR A 281 1.25 6.26 -10.83
N GLN A 282 2.54 6.47 -10.55
CA GLN A 282 2.98 7.19 -9.36
C GLN A 282 2.40 8.61 -9.30
N ARG A 283 2.46 9.38 -10.38
CA ARG A 283 1.88 10.74 -10.44
C ARG A 283 0.38 10.76 -10.18
N VAL A 284 -0.37 9.82 -10.75
CA VAL A 284 -1.81 9.69 -10.51
C VAL A 284 -2.07 9.40 -9.03
N ALA A 285 -1.36 8.44 -8.44
CA ALA A 285 -1.51 8.09 -7.04
C ALA A 285 -1.12 9.26 -6.11
N GLU A 286 0.00 9.95 -6.36
CA GLU A 286 0.40 11.14 -5.60
C GLU A 286 -0.69 12.21 -5.63
N GLU A 287 -1.24 12.51 -6.80
CA GLU A 287 -2.29 13.52 -6.95
C GLU A 287 -3.60 13.10 -6.29
N ALA A 288 -3.96 11.80 -6.35
CA ALA A 288 -5.13 11.28 -5.66
C ALA A 288 -5.01 11.34 -4.12
N LEU A 289 -3.79 11.20 -3.59
CA LEU A 289 -3.54 11.31 -2.15
C LEU A 289 -3.66 12.75 -1.62
N ARG A 290 -3.29 13.76 -2.40
CA ARG A 290 -3.43 15.19 -2.03
C ARG A 290 -4.86 15.65 -1.81
N ARG A 291 -5.85 14.94 -2.34
CA ARG A 291 -7.24 15.39 -2.42
C ARG A 291 -8.06 15.04 -1.18
N ARG A 292 -9.13 15.85 -0.96
CA ARG A 292 -10.18 15.59 0.04
C ARG A 292 -10.99 14.35 -0.29
#